data_ad24deb59955be84e8710aa13ce2f211
#
_entry.id   ad24deb59955be84e8710aa13ce2f211
#
_cell.length_a   1.000
_cell.length_b   1.000
_cell.length_c   1.000
_cell.angle_alpha   90.00
_cell.angle_beta   90.00
_cell.angle_gamma   90.00
#
_symmetry.space_group_name_H-M   'P 1'
#
loop_
_entity.id
_entity.type
_entity.pdbx_description
1 polymer ?
#
loop_
_entity_poly.entity_id
_entity_poly.type
_entity_poly.pdbx_seq_one_letter_code
_entity_poly.pdbx_strand_id
1 'polypeptide(L)'
;MRIIVKLTLTTALLLIPANFFGAAAPQSAPNIAVNGSLAANKIGRGRSVQGTVVMDIPSGYHANSNRPLEKFLIATQLQIEAPQGIRVGPVGYPRALLRSLKFSKNRVSVFEGRTTMRFSVTVPRSFSGNSAELKGRLRYQACNDDTCFPPQTREVKMWLTIEG
;
A
#
# COMPACT_ATOMS: atom_id res chain seq x y z
N MET A 1 -50.44 57.06 52.16
CA MET A 1 -49.67 55.84 52.43
C MET A 1 -49.44 55.13 51.09
N ARG A 2 -48.23 55.32 50.52
CA ARG A 2 -47.87 54.81 49.19
C ARG A 2 -47.07 53.54 49.39
N ILE A 3 -47.61 52.39 48.92
CA ILE A 3 -46.94 51.10 48.97
C ILE A 3 -46.11 50.95 47.70
N ILE A 4 -44.77 50.91 47.84
CA ILE A 4 -43.81 50.66 46.77
C ILE A 4 -43.62 49.15 46.67
N VAL A 5 -44.18 48.52 45.64
CA VAL A 5 -43.89 47.10 45.33
C VAL A 5 -42.57 47.03 44.57
N LYS A 6 -41.54 46.49 45.21
CA LYS A 6 -40.25 46.18 44.53
C LYS A 6 -40.36 44.88 43.76
N LEU A 7 -40.38 44.97 42.45
CA LEU A 7 -40.35 43.86 41.52
C LEU A 7 -38.89 43.38 41.38
N THR A 8 -38.57 42.26 42.00
CA THR A 8 -37.23 41.63 41.83
C THR A 8 -37.26 40.74 40.56
N LEU A 9 -36.50 41.17 39.55
CA LEU A 9 -36.31 40.44 38.30
C LEU A 9 -35.22 39.36 38.52
N THR A 10 -35.62 38.10 38.67
CA THR A 10 -34.71 36.94 38.77
C THR A 10 -34.33 36.49 37.36
N THR A 11 -33.11 36.78 36.96
CA THR A 11 -32.53 36.34 35.66
C THR A 11 -32.08 34.91 35.81
N ALA A 12 -32.84 33.97 35.25
CA ALA A 12 -32.43 32.54 35.15
C ALA A 12 -31.42 32.38 34.07
N LEU A 13 -30.16 32.11 34.41
CA LEU A 13 -29.08 31.77 33.49
C LEU A 13 -29.24 30.33 33.03
N LEU A 14 -29.73 30.13 31.79
CA LEU A 14 -29.82 28.84 31.11
C LEU A 14 -28.42 28.37 30.72
N LEU A 15 -27.83 27.45 31.46
CA LEU A 15 -26.63 26.70 31.12
C LEU A 15 -26.98 25.72 29.99
N ILE A 16 -26.64 26.06 28.76
CA ILE A 16 -26.71 25.16 27.57
C ILE A 16 -25.49 24.23 27.65
N PRO A 17 -25.66 22.89 27.79
CA PRO A 17 -24.54 21.98 27.71
C PRO A 17 -23.95 22.02 26.29
N ALA A 18 -22.70 22.44 26.14
CA ALA A 18 -21.95 22.34 24.91
C ALA A 18 -21.68 20.86 24.61
N ASN A 19 -22.49 20.24 23.75
CA ASN A 19 -22.18 18.93 23.21
C ASN A 19 -20.94 19.05 22.33
N PHE A 20 -19.77 18.68 22.86
CA PHE A 20 -18.57 18.47 22.07
C PHE A 20 -18.79 17.24 21.18
N PHE A 21 -19.27 17.44 19.96
CA PHE A 21 -19.10 16.46 18.91
C PHE A 21 -17.59 16.31 18.65
N GLY A 22 -16.99 15.32 19.27
CA GLY A 22 -15.63 14.91 18.96
C GLY A 22 -15.57 14.47 17.49
N ALA A 23 -15.06 15.32 16.61
CA ALA A 23 -14.76 14.92 15.25
C ALA A 23 -13.72 13.79 15.32
N ALA A 24 -14.10 12.56 14.91
CA ALA A 24 -13.18 11.46 14.79
C ALA A 24 -12.06 11.89 13.84
N ALA A 25 -10.81 11.83 14.31
CA ALA A 25 -9.65 12.15 13.48
C ALA A 25 -9.66 11.23 12.24
N PRO A 26 -9.38 11.74 11.04
CA PRO A 26 -9.31 10.93 9.83
C PRO A 26 -8.28 9.83 10.04
N GLN A 27 -8.69 8.57 9.89
CA GLN A 27 -7.79 7.43 9.99
C GLN A 27 -6.74 7.54 8.88
N SER A 28 -5.48 7.64 9.27
CA SER A 28 -4.36 7.65 8.32
C SER A 28 -4.16 6.25 7.72
N ALA A 29 -3.74 6.20 6.44
CA ALA A 29 -3.38 4.95 5.80
C ALA A 29 -2.23 4.26 6.55
N PRO A 30 -2.21 2.91 6.62
CA PRO A 30 -1.14 2.17 7.29
C PRO A 30 0.21 2.42 6.60
N ASN A 31 1.28 2.46 7.38
CA ASN A 31 2.62 2.45 6.83
C ASN A 31 3.00 1.02 6.43
N ILE A 32 2.89 0.71 5.14
CA ILE A 32 3.30 -0.58 4.57
C ILE A 32 4.73 -0.46 4.08
N ALA A 33 5.63 -1.23 4.67
CA ALA A 33 7.02 -1.30 4.24
C ALA A 33 7.12 -2.10 2.93
N VAL A 34 7.90 -1.58 1.97
CA VAL A 34 8.17 -2.24 0.69
C VAL A 34 9.65 -2.27 0.45
N ASN A 35 10.19 -3.47 0.20
CA ASN A 35 11.62 -3.70 -0.01
C ASN A 35 11.83 -4.53 -1.29
N GLY A 36 12.88 -4.17 -2.05
CA GLY A 36 13.29 -4.89 -3.25
C GLY A 36 14.67 -5.53 -3.06
N SER A 37 14.88 -6.73 -3.61
CA SER A 37 16.16 -7.40 -3.60
C SER A 37 16.37 -8.28 -4.83
N LEU A 38 17.62 -8.55 -5.16
CA LEU A 38 18.03 -9.55 -6.14
C LEU A 38 18.68 -10.73 -5.40
N ALA A 39 18.49 -11.95 -5.90
CA ALA A 39 19.12 -13.15 -5.32
C ALA A 39 20.65 -13.11 -5.39
N ALA A 40 21.22 -12.35 -6.31
CA ALA A 40 22.61 -12.00 -6.41
C ALA A 40 22.75 -10.56 -6.93
N ASN A 41 23.69 -9.82 -6.39
CA ASN A 41 24.02 -8.46 -6.83
C ASN A 41 25.10 -8.41 -7.95
N LYS A 42 25.65 -9.58 -8.34
CA LYS A 42 26.62 -9.77 -9.41
C LYS A 42 26.19 -10.90 -10.34
N ILE A 43 26.30 -10.72 -11.64
CA ILE A 43 25.89 -11.71 -12.63
C ILE A 43 26.69 -11.54 -13.92
N GLY A 44 27.01 -12.64 -14.59
CA GLY A 44 27.62 -12.62 -15.92
C GLY A 44 26.62 -12.31 -17.03
N ARG A 45 27.13 -11.81 -18.16
CA ARG A 45 26.34 -11.65 -19.39
C ARG A 45 25.79 -13.00 -19.87
N GLY A 46 24.59 -12.99 -20.42
CA GLY A 46 23.87 -14.19 -20.85
C GLY A 46 23.19 -14.96 -19.71
N ARG A 47 23.20 -14.45 -18.49
CA ARG A 47 22.62 -15.11 -17.30
C ARG A 47 21.38 -14.39 -16.82
N SER A 48 20.66 -15.08 -15.95
CA SER A 48 19.45 -14.56 -15.29
C SER A 48 19.59 -14.60 -13.77
N VAL A 49 18.96 -13.63 -13.09
CA VAL A 49 18.85 -13.57 -11.63
C VAL A 49 17.39 -13.38 -11.23
N GLN A 50 17.00 -13.96 -10.10
CA GLN A 50 15.69 -13.73 -9.51
C GLN A 50 15.69 -12.41 -8.73
N GLY A 51 14.62 -11.63 -8.95
CA GLY A 51 14.29 -10.47 -8.14
C GLY A 51 13.04 -10.71 -7.30
N THR A 52 12.99 -10.06 -6.16
CA THR A 52 11.83 -10.06 -5.27
C THR A 52 11.48 -8.65 -4.83
N VAL A 53 10.18 -8.38 -4.71
CA VAL A 53 9.66 -7.22 -3.99
C VAL A 53 8.76 -7.74 -2.88
N VAL A 54 9.05 -7.33 -1.66
CA VAL A 54 8.31 -7.72 -0.45
C VAL A 54 7.53 -6.54 0.05
N MET A 55 6.26 -6.76 0.34
CA MET A 55 5.35 -5.83 0.98
C MET A 55 4.96 -6.40 2.34
N ASP A 56 5.34 -5.72 3.43
CA ASP A 56 5.01 -6.12 4.81
C ASP A 56 3.77 -5.36 5.27
N ILE A 57 2.61 -6.03 5.28
CA ILE A 57 1.32 -5.47 5.63
C ILE A 57 1.09 -5.66 7.13
N PRO A 58 0.87 -4.59 7.92
CA PRO A 58 0.62 -4.69 9.35
C PRO A 58 -0.63 -5.50 9.67
N SER A 59 -0.69 -6.10 10.87
CA SER A 59 -1.89 -6.78 11.37
C SER A 59 -3.10 -5.83 11.41
N GLY A 60 -4.28 -6.35 11.09
CA GLY A 60 -5.53 -5.57 10.97
C GLY A 60 -5.69 -4.82 9.64
N TYR A 61 -4.70 -4.96 8.74
CA TYR A 61 -4.76 -4.40 7.38
C TYR A 61 -4.55 -5.48 6.33
N HIS A 62 -5.01 -5.17 5.12
CA HIS A 62 -4.78 -5.97 3.92
C HIS A 62 -4.61 -5.04 2.71
N ALA A 63 -4.02 -5.54 1.66
CA ALA A 63 -3.99 -4.88 0.36
C ALA A 63 -4.83 -5.70 -0.62
N ASN A 64 -5.56 -5.05 -1.52
CA ASN A 64 -6.26 -5.76 -2.57
C ASN A 64 -5.27 -6.60 -3.38
N SER A 65 -5.67 -7.79 -3.80
CA SER A 65 -4.80 -8.66 -4.61
C SER A 65 -4.50 -8.04 -5.98
N ASN A 66 -3.64 -8.68 -6.75
CA ASN A 66 -3.40 -8.31 -8.15
C ASN A 66 -4.59 -8.62 -9.08
N ARG A 67 -5.60 -9.33 -8.58
CA ARG A 67 -6.86 -9.66 -9.28
C ARG A 67 -8.02 -9.51 -8.31
N PRO A 68 -8.40 -8.25 -7.97
CA PRO A 68 -9.54 -8.01 -7.09
C PRO A 68 -10.83 -8.51 -7.76
N LEU A 69 -11.78 -8.96 -6.95
CA LEU A 69 -13.06 -9.50 -7.44
C LEU A 69 -14.10 -8.41 -7.70
N GLU A 70 -13.91 -7.23 -7.12
CA GLU A 70 -14.82 -6.08 -7.26
C GLU A 70 -14.16 -4.99 -8.12
N LYS A 71 -14.92 -4.39 -9.03
CA LYS A 71 -14.42 -3.40 -10.01
C LYS A 71 -13.97 -2.08 -9.38
N PHE A 72 -14.49 -1.74 -8.20
CA PHE A 72 -14.11 -0.50 -7.50
C PHE A 72 -12.81 -0.64 -6.69
N LEU A 73 -12.32 -1.85 -6.47
CA LEU A 73 -11.08 -2.11 -5.74
C LEU A 73 -9.86 -1.94 -6.66
N ILE A 74 -8.87 -1.23 -6.17
CA ILE A 74 -7.62 -0.98 -6.91
C ILE A 74 -6.68 -2.16 -6.71
N ALA A 75 -6.28 -2.80 -7.80
CA ALA A 75 -5.38 -3.95 -7.79
C ALA A 75 -3.96 -3.57 -7.32
N THR A 76 -3.31 -4.49 -6.60
CA THR A 76 -1.86 -4.43 -6.36
C THR A 76 -1.13 -4.75 -7.68
N GLN A 77 -0.27 -3.82 -8.12
CA GLN A 77 0.48 -3.93 -9.37
C GLN A 77 1.94 -3.57 -9.14
N LEU A 78 2.83 -4.48 -9.49
CA LEU A 78 4.27 -4.26 -9.51
C LEU A 78 4.75 -4.13 -10.95
N GLN A 79 5.41 -3.01 -11.25
CA GLN A 79 6.12 -2.77 -12.50
C GLN A 79 7.61 -2.72 -12.20
N ILE A 80 8.41 -3.39 -13.04
CA ILE A 80 9.87 -3.35 -12.95
C ILE A 80 10.41 -2.68 -14.19
N GLU A 81 11.08 -1.55 -13.98
CA GLU A 81 11.81 -0.83 -15.01
C GLU A 81 13.27 -1.24 -14.98
N ALA A 82 13.86 -1.48 -16.14
CA ALA A 82 15.25 -1.84 -16.30
C ALA A 82 15.86 -1.02 -17.45
N PRO A 83 17.20 -0.83 -17.49
CA PRO A 83 17.88 -0.22 -18.62
C PRO A 83 17.61 -0.95 -19.93
N GLN A 84 17.68 -0.22 -21.04
CA GLN A 84 17.51 -0.78 -22.37
C GLN A 84 18.46 -1.97 -22.59
N GLY A 85 17.95 -3.06 -23.16
CA GLY A 85 18.66 -4.29 -23.41
C GLY A 85 18.52 -5.33 -22.29
N ILE A 86 18.22 -4.96 -21.06
CA ILE A 86 17.91 -5.91 -19.98
C ILE A 86 16.46 -6.37 -20.08
N ARG A 87 16.23 -7.68 -19.96
CA ARG A 87 14.88 -8.26 -20.03
C ARG A 87 14.36 -8.56 -18.64
N VAL A 88 13.15 -8.12 -18.37
CA VAL A 88 12.41 -8.46 -17.15
C VAL A 88 11.29 -9.42 -17.50
N GLY A 89 11.24 -10.56 -16.81
CA GLY A 89 10.15 -11.53 -16.95
C GLY A 89 8.88 -11.09 -16.25
N PRO A 90 7.79 -11.84 -16.41
CA PRO A 90 6.51 -11.53 -15.78
C PRO A 90 6.62 -11.56 -14.25
N VAL A 91 5.84 -10.71 -13.59
CA VAL A 91 5.74 -10.70 -12.12
C VAL A 91 4.81 -11.81 -11.66
N GLY A 92 5.34 -12.71 -10.84
CA GLY A 92 4.58 -13.72 -10.10
C GLY A 92 4.11 -13.15 -8.77
N TYR A 93 2.81 -13.24 -8.50
CA TYR A 93 2.18 -12.84 -7.25
C TYR A 93 1.89 -14.07 -6.38
N PRO A 94 1.88 -13.94 -5.04
CA PRO A 94 1.49 -15.03 -4.17
C PRO A 94 -0.01 -15.32 -4.29
N ARG A 95 -0.44 -16.46 -3.75
CA ARG A 95 -1.86 -16.79 -3.68
C ARG A 95 -2.58 -15.78 -2.78
N ALA A 96 -3.63 -15.15 -3.31
CA ALA A 96 -4.48 -14.25 -2.55
C ALA A 96 -5.40 -15.02 -1.60
N LEU A 97 -5.77 -14.35 -0.51
CA LEU A 97 -6.77 -14.82 0.46
C LEU A 97 -8.14 -14.24 0.11
N LEU A 98 -9.18 -14.97 0.46
CA LEU A 98 -10.56 -14.48 0.36
C LEU A 98 -11.06 -14.06 1.75
N ARG A 99 -11.50 -12.81 1.88
CA ARG A 99 -12.01 -12.24 3.13
C ARG A 99 -13.42 -11.68 2.98
N SER A 100 -14.22 -11.80 4.04
CA SER A 100 -15.50 -11.10 4.15
C SER A 100 -15.24 -9.83 4.97
N LEU A 101 -15.44 -8.67 4.38
CA LEU A 101 -15.12 -7.37 4.97
C LEU A 101 -16.39 -6.52 4.98
N LYS A 102 -16.55 -5.64 5.99
CA LYS A 102 -17.80 -4.91 6.23
C LYS A 102 -18.18 -3.94 5.10
N PHE A 103 -17.18 -3.43 4.36
CA PHE A 103 -17.42 -2.52 3.23
C PHE A 103 -17.87 -3.22 1.93
N SER A 104 -17.89 -4.55 1.89
CA SER A 104 -18.28 -5.33 0.70
C SER A 104 -19.29 -6.42 1.04
N LYS A 105 -20.34 -6.54 0.23
CA LYS A 105 -21.32 -7.64 0.34
C LYS A 105 -20.73 -9.00 -0.08
N ASN A 106 -19.74 -8.98 -0.96
CA ASN A 106 -19.07 -10.17 -1.48
C ASN A 106 -17.71 -10.36 -0.83
N ARG A 107 -17.18 -11.58 -0.90
CA ARG A 107 -15.79 -11.84 -0.49
C ARG A 107 -14.83 -11.07 -1.40
N VAL A 108 -13.79 -10.51 -0.81
CA VAL A 108 -12.74 -9.77 -1.51
C VAL A 108 -11.46 -10.58 -1.55
N SER A 109 -10.69 -10.41 -2.62
CA SER A 109 -9.40 -11.07 -2.82
C SER A 109 -8.29 -10.14 -2.37
N VAL A 110 -7.51 -10.55 -1.35
CA VAL A 110 -6.53 -9.68 -0.66
C VAL A 110 -5.20 -10.36 -0.40
N PHE A 111 -4.18 -9.56 -0.13
CA PHE A 111 -2.91 -9.93 0.46
C PHE A 111 -2.84 -9.45 1.91
N GLU A 112 -2.22 -10.24 2.78
CA GLU A 112 -2.02 -9.95 4.20
C GLU A 112 -0.60 -10.34 4.63
N GLY A 113 -0.11 -9.69 5.67
CA GLY A 113 1.20 -9.97 6.24
C GLY A 113 2.33 -9.81 5.22
N ARG A 114 3.32 -10.70 5.28
CA ARG A 114 4.48 -10.67 4.37
C ARG A 114 4.12 -11.21 3.00
N THR A 115 3.96 -10.31 2.04
CA THR A 115 3.57 -10.58 0.66
C THR A 115 4.78 -10.46 -0.27
N THR A 116 5.18 -11.54 -0.94
CA THR A 116 6.37 -11.59 -1.79
C THR A 116 6.00 -11.75 -3.25
N MET A 117 6.35 -10.77 -4.07
CA MET A 117 6.26 -10.81 -5.53
C MET A 117 7.63 -11.17 -6.11
N ARG A 118 7.65 -12.00 -7.16
CA ARG A 118 8.89 -12.52 -7.78
C ARG A 118 8.90 -12.22 -9.27
N PHE A 119 10.09 -11.96 -9.79
CA PHE A 119 10.32 -11.77 -11.22
C PHE A 119 11.73 -12.25 -11.58
N SER A 120 12.01 -12.41 -12.87
CA SER A 120 13.35 -12.73 -13.36
C SER A 120 13.95 -11.53 -14.11
N VAL A 121 15.25 -11.38 -14.01
CA VAL A 121 16.02 -10.38 -14.76
C VAL A 121 17.07 -11.10 -15.58
N THR A 122 17.08 -10.93 -16.88
CA THR A 122 18.05 -11.54 -17.80
C THR A 122 18.94 -10.47 -18.41
N VAL A 123 20.24 -10.62 -18.24
CA VAL A 123 21.25 -9.78 -18.89
C VAL A 123 21.69 -10.48 -20.21
N PRO A 124 21.35 -9.92 -21.38
CA PRO A 124 21.78 -10.50 -22.64
C PRO A 124 23.31 -10.50 -22.80
N ARG A 125 23.86 -11.41 -23.61
CA ARG A 125 25.28 -11.41 -23.96
C ARG A 125 25.75 -10.12 -24.61
N SER A 126 24.86 -9.47 -25.38
CA SER A 126 25.12 -8.20 -26.09
C SER A 126 25.02 -6.95 -25.22
N PHE A 127 24.71 -7.08 -23.92
CA PHE A 127 24.62 -5.93 -23.03
C PHE A 127 26.03 -5.37 -22.77
N SER A 128 26.25 -4.09 -23.08
CA SER A 128 27.57 -3.44 -23.00
C SER A 128 27.86 -2.77 -21.65
N GLY A 129 26.84 -2.53 -20.81
CA GLY A 129 27.01 -1.92 -19.49
C GLY A 129 27.63 -2.86 -18.46
N ASN A 130 28.27 -2.29 -17.42
CA ASN A 130 28.87 -3.03 -16.31
C ASN A 130 27.98 -3.00 -15.05
N SER A 131 26.87 -2.27 -15.09
CA SER A 131 25.90 -2.21 -14.00
C SER A 131 24.50 -1.89 -14.53
N ALA A 132 23.49 -2.19 -13.75
CA ALA A 132 22.10 -1.83 -14.02
C ALA A 132 21.38 -1.45 -12.73
N GLU A 133 20.66 -0.33 -12.75
CA GLU A 133 19.66 0.01 -11.75
C GLU A 133 18.30 -0.50 -12.22
N LEU A 134 17.66 -1.30 -11.41
CA LEU A 134 16.28 -1.74 -11.58
C LEU A 134 15.39 -0.95 -10.63
N LYS A 135 14.28 -0.40 -11.13
CA LYS A 135 13.29 0.31 -10.32
C LYS A 135 12.01 -0.48 -10.26
N GLY A 136 11.61 -0.88 -9.08
CA GLY A 136 10.30 -1.48 -8.82
C GLY A 136 9.32 -0.42 -8.37
N ARG A 137 8.18 -0.28 -9.07
CA ARG A 137 7.07 0.60 -8.67
C ARG A 137 5.88 -0.27 -8.28
N LEU A 138 5.61 -0.32 -6.99
CA LEU A 138 4.49 -1.06 -6.42
C LEU A 138 3.34 -0.11 -6.13
N ARG A 139 2.25 -0.22 -6.90
CA ARG A 139 0.98 0.45 -6.62
C ARG A 139 0.06 -0.52 -5.89
N TYR A 140 -0.56 -0.07 -4.80
CA TYR A 140 -1.50 -0.87 -4.01
C TYR A 140 -2.55 0.01 -3.34
N GLN A 141 -3.65 -0.60 -2.92
CA GLN A 141 -4.66 0.01 -2.07
C GLN A 141 -4.76 -0.80 -0.78
N ALA A 142 -4.46 -0.15 0.34
CA ALA A 142 -4.62 -0.73 1.66
C ALA A 142 -6.05 -0.54 2.15
N CYS A 143 -6.57 -1.51 2.90
CA CYS A 143 -7.88 -1.47 3.54
C CYS A 143 -7.77 -2.05 4.96
N ASN A 144 -8.70 -1.70 5.83
CA ASN A 144 -9.01 -2.44 7.06
C ASN A 144 -10.39 -3.10 6.92
N ASP A 145 -10.97 -3.61 7.99
CA ASP A 145 -12.28 -4.28 7.94
C ASP A 145 -13.44 -3.36 7.55
N ASP A 146 -13.31 -2.06 7.78
CA ASP A 146 -14.38 -1.07 7.63
C ASP A 146 -14.26 -0.23 6.37
N THR A 147 -13.03 0.06 5.90
CA THR A 147 -12.79 1.00 4.79
C THR A 147 -11.50 0.74 4.03
N CYS A 148 -11.44 1.26 2.82
CA CYS A 148 -10.21 1.31 2.01
C CYS A 148 -9.63 2.72 1.99
N PHE A 149 -8.31 2.81 2.09
CA PHE A 149 -7.56 4.06 2.00
C PHE A 149 -7.27 4.42 0.53
N PRO A 150 -6.91 5.67 0.24
CA PRO A 150 -6.44 6.04 -1.09
C PRO A 150 -5.26 5.17 -1.56
N PRO A 151 -5.20 4.83 -2.86
CA PRO A 151 -4.11 4.01 -3.38
C PRO A 151 -2.76 4.72 -3.21
N GLN A 152 -1.73 3.94 -2.93
CA GLN A 152 -0.36 4.40 -2.75
C GLN A 152 0.56 3.76 -3.76
N THR A 153 1.68 4.43 -4.05
CA THR A 153 2.79 3.89 -4.83
C THR A 153 4.06 3.96 -4.00
N ARG A 154 4.82 2.87 -3.97
CA ARG A 154 6.15 2.77 -3.37
C ARG A 154 7.16 2.40 -4.43
N GLU A 155 8.33 3.01 -4.34
CA GLU A 155 9.45 2.72 -5.24
C GLU A 155 10.56 2.01 -4.48
N VAL A 156 11.17 1.03 -5.11
CA VAL A 156 12.35 0.32 -4.63
C VAL A 156 13.41 0.32 -5.72
N LYS A 157 14.68 0.45 -5.32
CA LYS A 157 15.82 0.41 -6.23
C LYS A 157 16.65 -0.84 -5.94
N MET A 158 17.06 -1.54 -6.98
CA MET A 158 17.89 -2.73 -6.91
C MET A 158 19.06 -2.57 -7.87
N TRP A 159 20.26 -2.86 -7.40
CA TRP A 159 21.48 -2.70 -8.20
C TRP A 159 22.06 -4.05 -8.58
N LEU A 160 22.47 -4.16 -9.84
CA LEU A 160 23.07 -5.34 -10.41
C LEU A 160 24.42 -4.97 -11.04
N THR A 161 25.50 -5.59 -10.57
CA THR A 161 26.83 -5.55 -11.22
C THR A 161 26.88 -6.62 -12.28
N ILE A 162 27.42 -6.29 -13.48
CA ILE A 162 27.45 -7.16 -14.65
C ILE A 162 28.90 -7.43 -15.00
N GLU A 163 29.29 -8.69 -14.94
CA GLU A 163 30.62 -9.18 -15.26
C GLU A 163 30.72 -9.63 -16.72
N GLY A 164 31.95 -9.59 -17.24
CA GLY A 164 32.30 -9.93 -18.63
C GLY A 164 32.08 -11.38 -19.00
#